data_8fb1c052516cda91ca179510ba3e8d68
#
_entry.id   8fb1c052516cda91ca179510ba3e8d68
#
_cell.length_a   1.000
_cell.length_b   1.000
_cell.length_c   1.000
_cell.angle_alpha   90.00
_cell.angle_beta   90.00
_cell.angle_gamma   90.00
#
_symmetry.space_group_name_H-M   'P 1'
#
loop_
_entity.id
_entity.type
_entity.pdbx_description
1 polymer ?
#
loop_
_entity_poly.entity_id
_entity_poly.type
_entity_poly.pdbx_seq_one_letter_code
_entity_poly.pdbx_strand_id
1 'polypeptide(L)'
;MSDRSQKDEEGLIKVTREGKKLIIEVDRHSKMNGFTPSMFDGISAAFEELERDEDLWIGVLTFAGPHTTAGLDLPKFFGPGAEQNNQQNETDRPDAFALKRRCNKPIVMAVQGVTFTIGIEMMLAVDIVIAAEDSRFCQL
;
A
#
# COMPACT_ATOMS: atom_id res chain seq x y z
N MET A 1 -1.59 -7.31 23.44
CA MET A 1 -0.76 -7.72 22.28
C MET A 1 0.38 -6.76 22.11
N SER A 2 1.59 -7.25 21.87
CA SER A 2 2.69 -6.35 21.55
C SER A 2 2.48 -5.77 20.14
N ASP A 3 2.92 -4.54 19.93
CA ASP A 3 2.90 -3.82 18.65
C ASP A 3 3.45 -4.67 17.48
N ARG A 4 4.42 -5.52 17.78
CA ARG A 4 5.04 -6.44 16.82
C ARG A 4 4.08 -7.53 16.33
N SER A 5 3.21 -8.07 17.20
CA SER A 5 2.27 -9.12 16.80
C SER A 5 1.13 -8.56 15.93
N GLN A 6 0.68 -7.34 16.20
CA GLN A 6 -0.33 -6.67 15.39
C GLN A 6 0.21 -6.35 13.99
N LYS A 7 1.45 -5.89 13.89
CA LYS A 7 2.14 -5.64 12.62
C LYS A 7 2.26 -6.89 11.76
N ASP A 8 2.61 -8.03 12.36
CA ASP A 8 2.75 -9.29 11.65
C ASP A 8 1.39 -9.84 11.18
N GLU A 9 0.33 -9.60 11.95
CA GLU A 9 -1.02 -10.08 11.62
C GLU A 9 -1.75 -9.20 10.58
N GLU A 10 -1.74 -7.90 10.76
CA GLU A 10 -2.55 -6.97 9.97
C GLU A 10 -1.73 -6.10 9.01
N GLY A 11 -0.44 -5.99 9.24
CA GLY A 11 0.41 -5.06 8.53
C GLY A 11 0.30 -3.64 9.07
N LEU A 12 1.27 -2.81 8.71
CA LEU A 12 1.36 -1.42 9.11
C LEU A 12 1.58 -0.54 7.88
N ILE A 13 0.83 0.54 7.79
CA ILE A 13 1.08 1.64 6.87
C ILE A 13 1.64 2.80 7.69
N LYS A 14 2.94 3.00 7.59
CA LYS A 14 3.64 4.05 8.31
C LYS A 14 3.71 5.31 7.46
N VAL A 15 3.22 6.41 7.99
CA VAL A 15 3.19 7.69 7.28
C VAL A 15 4.13 8.67 7.97
N THR A 16 5.05 9.25 7.21
CA THR A 16 6.05 10.21 7.70
C THR A 16 6.10 11.41 6.76
N ARG A 17 6.19 12.60 7.32
CA ARG A 17 6.38 13.83 6.56
C ARG A 17 7.85 14.20 6.50
N GLU A 18 8.33 14.54 5.33
CA GLU A 18 9.68 15.05 5.10
C GLU A 18 9.63 16.20 4.10
N GLY A 19 9.70 17.43 4.59
CA GLY A 19 9.49 18.61 3.77
C GLY A 19 8.09 18.60 3.15
N LYS A 20 8.01 18.69 1.83
CA LYS A 20 6.76 18.64 1.05
C LYS A 20 6.35 17.23 0.64
N LYS A 21 7.05 16.21 1.12
CA LYS A 21 6.80 14.80 0.80
C LYS A 21 6.02 14.10 1.91
N LEU A 22 5.07 13.29 1.53
CA LEU A 22 4.44 12.30 2.40
C LEU A 22 5.01 10.93 2.06
N ILE A 23 5.79 10.35 2.98
CA ILE A 23 6.40 9.04 2.81
C ILE A 23 5.46 8.01 3.42
N ILE A 24 5.01 7.08 2.59
CA ILE A 24 4.06 6.02 2.94
C ILE A 24 4.80 4.69 2.84
N GLU A 25 5.13 4.09 3.98
CA GLU A 25 5.82 2.82 4.03
C GLU A 25 4.85 1.69 4.38
N VAL A 26 4.78 0.71 3.50
CA VAL A 26 4.08 -0.55 3.75
C VAL A 26 5.00 -1.48 4.51
N ASP A 27 4.57 -1.97 5.66
CA ASP A 27 5.39 -2.88 6.48
C ASP A 27 4.61 -4.06 7.05
N ARG A 28 4.73 -5.16 6.37
CA ARG A 28 4.40 -6.53 6.79
C ARG A 28 5.45 -7.48 6.25
N HIS A 29 6.73 -7.05 6.35
CA HIS A 29 7.82 -7.75 5.66
C HIS A 29 8.01 -9.20 6.13
N SER A 30 7.62 -9.56 7.34
CA SER A 30 7.64 -10.95 7.83
C SER A 30 6.74 -11.89 7.02
N LYS A 31 5.76 -11.35 6.29
CA LYS A 31 4.85 -12.04 5.38
C LYS A 31 5.02 -11.59 3.92
N MET A 32 6.24 -11.20 3.54
CA MET A 32 6.55 -10.68 2.20
C MET A 32 5.59 -9.56 1.76
N ASN A 33 5.19 -8.71 2.68
CA ASN A 33 4.19 -7.66 2.46
C ASN A 33 2.90 -8.18 1.80
N GLY A 34 2.46 -9.38 2.16
CA GLY A 34 1.14 -9.88 1.78
C GLY A 34 0.07 -8.92 2.30
N PHE A 35 -0.78 -8.43 1.39
CA PHE A 35 -1.73 -7.36 1.69
C PHE A 35 -2.97 -7.87 2.41
N THR A 36 -3.37 -7.15 3.42
CA THR A 36 -4.62 -7.33 4.16
C THR A 36 -5.59 -6.20 3.82
N PRO A 37 -6.90 -6.33 4.09
CA PRO A 37 -7.85 -5.23 3.88
C PRO A 37 -7.46 -3.94 4.60
N SER A 38 -6.93 -4.03 5.82
CA SER A 38 -6.52 -2.86 6.61
C SER A 38 -5.34 -2.11 5.98
N MET A 39 -4.46 -2.79 5.26
CA MET A 39 -3.34 -2.15 4.55
C MET A 39 -3.84 -1.29 3.39
N PHE A 40 -4.83 -1.76 2.63
CA PHE A 40 -5.45 -0.94 1.59
C PHE A 40 -6.16 0.28 2.16
N ASP A 41 -6.88 0.12 3.27
CA ASP A 41 -7.52 1.23 3.96
C ASP A 41 -6.49 2.26 4.44
N GLY A 42 -5.37 1.79 4.97
CA GLY A 42 -4.25 2.66 5.38
C GLY A 42 -3.63 3.44 4.22
N ILE A 43 -3.47 2.83 3.05
CA ILE A 43 -2.98 3.52 1.85
C ILE A 43 -3.99 4.58 1.39
N SER A 44 -5.27 4.25 1.36
CA SER A 44 -6.32 5.20 0.99
C SER A 44 -6.37 6.39 1.94
N ALA A 45 -6.23 6.16 3.24
CA ALA A 45 -6.15 7.23 4.23
C ALA A 45 -4.92 8.12 4.02
N ALA A 46 -3.77 7.55 3.69
CA ALA A 46 -2.54 8.30 3.40
C ALA A 46 -2.67 9.13 2.13
N PHE A 47 -3.29 8.59 1.08
CA PHE A 47 -3.55 9.34 -0.16
C PHE A 47 -4.53 10.49 0.07
N GLU A 48 -5.53 10.30 0.90
CA GLU A 48 -6.45 11.36 1.29
C GLU A 48 -5.73 12.48 2.07
N GLU A 49 -4.83 12.13 3.01
CA GLU A 49 -4.00 13.09 3.72
C GLU A 49 -3.14 13.90 2.75
N LEU A 50 -2.51 13.23 1.78
CA LEU A 50 -1.71 13.89 0.74
C LEU A 50 -2.53 14.90 -0.05
N GLU A 51 -3.75 14.55 -0.45
CA GLU A 51 -4.61 15.45 -1.23
C GLU A 51 -5.07 16.67 -0.45
N ARG A 52 -5.44 16.48 0.82
CA ARG A 52 -6.06 17.52 1.65
C ARG A 52 -5.09 18.54 2.20
N ASP A 53 -3.84 18.17 2.40
CA ASP A 53 -2.84 19.04 3.00
C ASP A 53 -2.12 19.87 1.93
N GLU A 54 -2.35 21.17 1.95
CA GLU A 54 -1.74 22.11 0.99
C GLU A 54 -0.21 22.18 1.11
N ASP A 55 0.35 21.81 2.27
CA ASP A 55 1.79 21.77 2.49
C ASP A 55 2.45 20.51 1.91
N LEU A 56 1.68 19.52 1.49
CA LEU A 56 2.16 18.31 0.85
C LEU A 56 2.00 18.39 -0.66
N TRP A 57 3.07 18.06 -1.38
CA TRP A 57 3.14 18.15 -2.83
C TRP A 57 3.22 16.81 -3.53
N ILE A 58 3.84 15.81 -2.89
CA ILE A 58 4.14 14.52 -3.50
C ILE A 58 4.07 13.40 -2.47
N GLY A 59 3.55 12.26 -2.90
CA GLY A 59 3.60 11.01 -2.14
C GLY A 59 4.75 10.12 -2.60
N VAL A 60 5.39 9.44 -1.64
CA VAL A 60 6.42 8.43 -1.90
C VAL A 60 5.95 7.13 -1.25
N LEU A 61 5.65 6.13 -2.07
CA LEU A 61 5.18 4.82 -1.62
C LEU A 61 6.36 3.84 -1.60
N THR A 62 6.68 3.32 -0.44
CA THR A 62 7.79 2.39 -0.21
C THR A 62 7.34 1.14 0.53
N PHE A 63 8.19 0.11 0.51
CA PHE A 63 7.90 -1.19 1.11
C PHE A 63 9.07 -1.63 1.98
N ALA A 64 8.78 -2.03 3.21
CA ALA A 64 9.79 -2.53 4.14
C ALA A 64 10.28 -3.92 3.73
N GLY A 65 11.52 -4.24 4.06
CA GLY A 65 12.12 -5.54 3.80
C GLY A 65 12.62 -5.71 2.36
N PRO A 66 12.99 -6.93 1.97
CA PRO A 66 13.62 -7.20 0.68
C PRO A 66 12.64 -7.28 -0.51
N HIS A 67 11.33 -7.26 -0.26
CA HIS A 67 10.31 -7.44 -1.29
C HIS A 67 9.26 -6.34 -1.26
N THR A 68 8.69 -6.04 -2.42
CA THR A 68 7.54 -5.13 -2.52
C THR A 68 6.29 -5.81 -1.97
N THR A 69 5.84 -6.87 -2.61
CA THR A 69 4.71 -7.68 -2.13
C THR A 69 4.61 -8.99 -2.89
N ALA A 70 4.23 -10.05 -2.20
CA ALA A 70 3.87 -11.34 -2.80
C ALA A 70 2.41 -11.40 -3.27
N GLY A 71 1.60 -10.36 -3.02
CA GLY A 71 0.20 -10.31 -3.41
C GLY A 71 -0.77 -10.21 -2.24
N LEU A 72 -2.02 -10.61 -2.43
CA LEU A 72 -3.03 -10.61 -1.39
C LEU A 72 -2.79 -11.74 -0.38
N ASP A 73 -3.01 -11.46 0.89
CA ASP A 73 -3.20 -12.50 1.91
C ASP A 73 -4.61 -13.07 1.76
N LEU A 74 -4.76 -14.10 0.92
CA LEU A 74 -6.06 -14.65 0.54
C LEU A 74 -6.94 -15.04 1.74
N PRO A 75 -6.42 -15.70 2.79
CA PRO A 75 -7.22 -15.97 3.98
C PRO A 75 -7.83 -14.73 4.64
N LYS A 76 -7.18 -13.59 4.58
CA LYS A 76 -7.70 -12.33 5.13
C LYS A 76 -8.85 -11.73 4.31
N PHE A 77 -8.94 -12.07 3.03
CA PHE A 77 -10.01 -11.59 2.14
C PHE A 77 -11.17 -12.56 2.01
N PHE A 78 -10.90 -13.87 2.04
CA PHE A 78 -11.85 -14.92 1.72
C PHE A 78 -12.01 -15.98 2.81
N GLY A 79 -11.29 -15.86 3.92
CA GLY A 79 -11.35 -16.79 5.04
C GLY A 79 -12.53 -16.54 5.99
N PRO A 80 -12.69 -17.38 7.01
CA PRO A 80 -13.70 -17.17 8.05
C PRO A 80 -13.55 -15.80 8.73
N GLY A 81 -14.63 -15.01 8.77
CA GLY A 81 -14.64 -13.66 9.32
C GLY A 81 -14.25 -12.55 8.34
N ALA A 82 -13.89 -12.88 7.10
CA ALA A 82 -13.55 -11.89 6.08
C ALA A 82 -14.70 -10.95 5.72
N GLU A 83 -15.94 -11.42 5.82
CA GLU A 83 -17.14 -10.63 5.48
C GLU A 83 -17.31 -9.39 6.37
N GLN A 84 -16.83 -9.44 7.61
CA GLN A 84 -16.89 -8.29 8.52
C GLN A 84 -15.92 -7.18 8.14
N ASN A 85 -14.84 -7.51 7.42
CA ASN A 85 -13.84 -6.56 6.98
C ASN A 85 -14.14 -5.98 5.58
N ASN A 86 -15.08 -6.57 4.85
CA ASN A 86 -15.44 -6.15 3.48
C ASN A 86 -16.52 -5.06 3.44
N GLN A 87 -16.94 -4.52 4.58
CA GLN A 87 -17.68 -3.26 4.58
C GLN A 87 -16.72 -2.14 4.19
N GLN A 88 -16.38 -2.12 2.90
CA GLN A 88 -15.86 -0.93 2.28
C GLN A 88 -16.95 0.12 2.40
N ASN A 89 -16.83 0.97 3.42
CA ASN A 89 -17.56 2.21 3.42
C ASN A 89 -17.27 2.85 2.06
N GLU A 90 -18.30 3.17 1.30
CA GLU A 90 -18.19 3.94 0.07
C GLU A 90 -17.69 5.33 0.43
N THR A 91 -16.41 5.42 0.75
CA THR A 91 -15.75 6.69 1.00
C THR A 91 -15.21 7.20 -0.32
N ASP A 92 -15.40 8.49 -0.58
CA ASP A 92 -14.79 9.17 -1.73
C ASP A 92 -13.29 9.41 -1.47
N ARG A 93 -12.57 8.30 -1.31
CA ARG A 93 -11.11 8.29 -1.11
C ARG A 93 -10.41 7.78 -2.36
N PRO A 94 -9.20 8.28 -2.65
CA PRO A 94 -8.35 7.63 -3.65
C PRO A 94 -8.05 6.19 -3.21
N ASP A 95 -8.05 5.27 -4.14
CA ASP A 95 -7.69 3.89 -3.86
C ASP A 95 -6.31 3.54 -4.45
N ALA A 96 -5.70 2.48 -3.91
CA ALA A 96 -4.36 2.05 -4.28
C ALA A 96 -4.21 1.67 -5.76
N PHE A 97 -5.31 1.34 -6.43
CA PHE A 97 -5.34 0.92 -7.83
C PHE A 97 -5.91 1.97 -8.78
N ALA A 98 -6.32 3.13 -8.27
CA ALA A 98 -6.97 4.20 -9.01
C ALA A 98 -8.17 3.72 -9.85
N LEU A 99 -8.90 2.71 -9.35
CA LEU A 99 -10.07 2.15 -10.03
C LEU A 99 -11.33 2.98 -9.78
N LYS A 100 -11.51 3.45 -8.55
CA LYS A 100 -12.64 4.31 -8.18
C LYS A 100 -12.26 5.77 -8.33
N ARG A 101 -11.14 6.14 -7.73
CA ARG A 101 -10.64 7.50 -7.77
C ARG A 101 -9.11 7.54 -7.67
N ARG A 102 -8.47 8.28 -8.55
CA ARG A 102 -7.04 8.52 -8.54
C ARG A 102 -6.70 9.66 -7.56
N CYS A 103 -5.59 9.51 -6.84
CA CYS A 103 -5.02 10.63 -6.08
C CYS A 103 -4.65 11.78 -7.03
N ASN A 104 -5.03 13.01 -6.68
CA ASN A 104 -4.82 14.19 -7.53
C ASN A 104 -3.42 14.80 -7.39
N LYS A 105 -2.56 14.27 -6.53
CA LYS A 105 -1.15 14.66 -6.40
C LYS A 105 -0.23 13.55 -6.87
N PRO A 106 0.99 13.88 -7.36
CA PRO A 106 1.92 12.88 -7.88
C PRO A 106 2.34 11.88 -6.80
N ILE A 107 2.48 10.62 -7.20
CA ILE A 107 2.98 9.54 -6.34
C ILE A 107 4.13 8.85 -7.05
N VAL A 108 5.26 8.74 -6.37
CA VAL A 108 6.41 7.94 -6.76
C VAL A 108 6.40 6.65 -5.96
N MET A 109 6.51 5.52 -6.62
CA MET A 109 6.54 4.19 -5.98
C MET A 109 7.91 3.55 -6.19
N ALA A 110 8.54 3.14 -5.10
CA ALA A 110 9.80 2.39 -5.15
C ALA A 110 9.51 0.90 -4.94
N VAL A 111 10.00 0.05 -5.84
CA VAL A 111 9.81 -1.40 -5.78
C VAL A 111 11.14 -2.14 -5.76
N GLN A 112 11.15 -3.28 -5.08
CA GLN A 112 12.31 -4.17 -4.97
C GLN A 112 11.86 -5.62 -4.80
N GLY A 113 12.72 -6.57 -5.19
CA GLY A 113 12.50 -8.00 -5.03
C GLY A 113 11.20 -8.47 -5.66
N VAL A 114 10.50 -9.37 -4.98
CA VAL A 114 9.20 -9.91 -5.44
C VAL A 114 8.18 -8.78 -5.49
N THR A 115 7.60 -8.57 -6.66
CA THR A 115 6.56 -7.56 -6.94
C THR A 115 5.49 -8.23 -7.79
N PHE A 116 4.56 -8.92 -7.14
CA PHE A 116 3.59 -9.79 -7.78
C PHE A 116 2.18 -9.18 -7.76
N THR A 117 1.40 -9.52 -8.76
CA THR A 117 -0.04 -9.24 -8.88
C THR A 117 -0.42 -7.81 -8.51
N ILE A 118 -0.98 -7.57 -7.34
CA ILE A 118 -1.39 -6.25 -6.86
C ILE A 118 -0.24 -5.24 -6.81
N GLY A 119 1.01 -5.69 -6.63
CA GLY A 119 2.18 -4.83 -6.73
C GLY A 119 2.30 -4.19 -8.10
N ILE A 120 2.08 -4.98 -9.16
CA ILE A 120 2.06 -4.48 -10.55
C ILE A 120 0.87 -3.54 -10.77
N GLU A 121 -0.30 -3.90 -10.25
CA GLU A 121 -1.51 -3.08 -10.40
C GLU A 121 -1.33 -1.71 -9.72
N MET A 122 -0.69 -1.66 -8.56
CA MET A 122 -0.35 -0.39 -7.91
C MET A 122 0.68 0.41 -8.72
N MET A 123 1.68 -0.25 -9.32
CA MET A 123 2.65 0.41 -10.20
C MET A 123 1.96 1.11 -11.38
N LEU A 124 0.93 0.51 -11.94
CA LEU A 124 0.16 1.10 -13.04
C LEU A 124 -0.70 2.30 -12.61
N ALA A 125 -1.01 2.40 -11.33
CA ALA A 125 -1.85 3.45 -10.77
C ALA A 125 -1.08 4.70 -10.34
N VAL A 126 0.22 4.60 -10.09
CA VAL A 126 1.07 5.72 -9.68
C VAL A 126 1.67 6.45 -10.90
N ASP A 127 2.37 7.55 -10.65
CA ASP A 127 2.86 8.42 -11.72
C ASP A 127 4.28 8.05 -12.16
N ILE A 128 5.14 7.68 -11.21
CA ILE A 128 6.54 7.29 -11.47
C ILE A 128 6.85 6.04 -10.64
N VAL A 129 7.49 5.07 -11.27
CA VAL A 129 8.00 3.86 -10.61
C VAL A 129 9.52 3.83 -10.71
N ILE A 130 10.17 3.59 -9.58
CA ILE A 130 11.61 3.32 -9.50
C ILE A 130 11.77 1.89 -9.04
N ALA A 131 12.38 1.04 -9.87
CA ALA A 131 12.57 -0.38 -9.57
C ALA A 131 14.06 -0.68 -9.30
N ALA A 132 14.30 -1.41 -8.21
CA ALA A 132 15.62 -1.97 -7.96
C ALA A 132 15.97 -3.05 -8.99
N GLU A 133 17.24 -3.27 -9.24
CA GLU A 133 17.72 -4.25 -10.23
C GLU A 133 17.28 -5.69 -9.91
N ASP A 134 17.06 -6.00 -8.64
CA ASP A 134 16.62 -7.32 -8.18
C ASP A 134 15.10 -7.54 -8.31
N SER A 135 14.36 -6.57 -8.85
CA SER A 135 12.90 -6.66 -8.95
C SER A 135 12.49 -7.82 -9.86
N ARG A 136 11.48 -8.57 -9.40
CA ARG A 136 10.87 -9.71 -10.11
C ARG A 136 9.38 -9.50 -10.20
N PHE A 137 8.86 -9.53 -11.41
CA PHE A 137 7.45 -9.24 -11.69
C PHE A 137 6.73 -10.50 -12.16
N CYS A 138 5.55 -10.74 -11.63
CA CYS A 138 4.67 -11.82 -12.08
C CYS A 138 3.22 -11.40 -11.90
N GLN A 139 2.46 -11.44 -12.99
CA GLN A 139 1.01 -11.24 -12.99
C GLN A 139 0.32 -12.59 -13.17
N LEU A 140 -0.43 -12.99 -12.16
CA LEU A 140 -1.18 -14.25 -12.15
C LEU A 140 -2.65 -14.01 -12.45
#